data_522ca1dd7ad2641865dfe02ca3caab1a
#
_entry.id   522ca1dd7ad2641865dfe02ca3caab1a
#
_cell.length_a   1.000
_cell.length_b   1.000
_cell.length_c   1.000
_cell.angle_alpha   90.00
_cell.angle_beta   90.00
_cell.angle_gamma   90.00
#
_symmetry.space_group_name_H-M   'P 1'
#
loop_
_entity.id
_entity.type
_entity.pdbx_description
1 polymer ?
#
loop_
_entity_poly.entity_id
_entity_poly.type
_entity_poly.pdbx_seq_one_letter_code
_entity_poly.pdbx_strand_id
1 'polypeptide(L)'
;MLSDENKLRIFTGNANPDLAREIAAYLGTTVGDSVVNRFNNGEVQVMINESVRGKDIFIVQPTCGPIVNDNVMELLIMADAFKRASANHITAVIPYYGYARQDRKARGREPITAKLMADLLETAGITRVVTIDLHAAQIQGFFNIPFDHMPGGPLMAEYIKSKNLEDMVVISPDLGGVSRARWLSSTNVVRNPALLRL
;
A
#
# COMPACT_ATOMS: atom_id res chain seq x y z
N MET A 1 -21.61 25.59 4.65
CA MET A 1 -21.36 24.14 4.64
C MET A 1 -20.83 23.79 3.27
N LEU A 2 -19.53 23.53 3.13
CA LEU A 2 -18.97 22.94 1.92
C LEU A 2 -19.47 21.49 1.89
N SER A 3 -20.07 21.05 0.80
CA SER A 3 -20.55 19.69 0.61
C SER A 3 -19.41 18.69 0.85
N ASP A 4 -19.66 17.61 1.58
CA ASP A 4 -18.66 16.56 1.92
C ASP A 4 -18.03 15.91 0.68
N GLU A 5 -18.66 16.01 -0.48
CA GLU A 5 -18.21 15.45 -1.76
C GLU A 5 -16.87 16.01 -2.29
N ASN A 6 -16.32 17.04 -1.69
CA ASN A 6 -15.09 17.72 -2.18
C ASN A 6 -13.88 17.60 -1.23
N LYS A 7 -13.99 16.78 -0.19
CA LYS A 7 -12.88 16.67 0.79
C LYS A 7 -11.80 15.67 0.39
N LEU A 8 -12.17 14.56 -0.27
CA LEU A 8 -11.24 13.51 -0.65
C LEU A 8 -10.47 13.91 -1.92
N ARG A 9 -9.14 13.80 -1.87
CA ARG A 9 -8.25 13.98 -3.03
C ARG A 9 -7.23 12.86 -3.10
N ILE A 10 -7.04 12.33 -4.31
CA ILE A 10 -6.09 11.25 -4.59
C ILE A 10 -4.89 11.84 -5.31
N PHE A 11 -3.70 11.49 -4.84
CA PHE A 11 -2.43 11.84 -5.48
C PHE A 11 -1.59 10.59 -5.67
N THR A 12 -0.60 10.67 -6.54
CA THR A 12 0.30 9.55 -6.84
C THR A 12 1.75 10.00 -6.89
N GLY A 13 2.65 9.16 -6.41
CA GLY A 13 4.06 9.22 -6.80
C GLY A 13 4.26 8.48 -8.13
N ASN A 14 5.52 8.20 -8.46
CA ASN A 14 5.90 7.63 -9.75
C ASN A 14 5.88 6.10 -9.80
N ALA A 15 5.67 5.40 -8.67
CA ALA A 15 5.75 3.93 -8.63
C ALA A 15 4.66 3.24 -9.45
N ASN A 16 3.43 3.74 -9.42
CA ASN A 16 2.31 3.20 -10.22
C ASN A 16 1.19 4.25 -10.42
N PRO A 17 1.38 5.23 -11.31
CA PRO A 17 0.38 6.26 -11.59
C PRO A 17 -0.91 5.69 -12.20
N ASP A 18 -0.82 4.59 -12.95
CA ASP A 18 -1.99 3.97 -13.58
C ASP A 18 -2.94 3.42 -12.53
N LEU A 19 -2.44 2.73 -11.50
CA LEU A 19 -3.25 2.28 -10.38
C LEU A 19 -3.99 3.43 -9.69
N ALA A 20 -3.32 4.56 -9.48
CA ALA A 20 -3.96 5.74 -8.88
C ALA A 20 -5.09 6.30 -9.76
N ARG A 21 -4.90 6.31 -11.10
CA ARG A 21 -5.95 6.73 -12.05
C ARG A 21 -7.13 5.78 -12.04
N GLU A 22 -6.89 4.47 -12.00
CA GLU A 22 -7.95 3.45 -11.91
C GLU A 22 -8.74 3.58 -10.62
N ILE A 23 -8.07 3.77 -9.47
CA ILE A 23 -8.73 4.02 -8.18
C ILE A 23 -9.58 5.29 -8.24
N ALA A 24 -9.02 6.38 -8.77
CA ALA A 24 -9.74 7.65 -8.89
C ALA A 24 -10.98 7.51 -9.80
N ALA A 25 -10.85 6.85 -10.94
CA ALA A 25 -11.96 6.59 -11.85
C ALA A 25 -13.05 5.73 -11.20
N TYR A 26 -12.67 4.68 -10.46
CA TYR A 26 -13.61 3.83 -9.71
C TYR A 26 -14.41 4.61 -8.67
N LEU A 27 -13.78 5.59 -8.02
CA LEU A 27 -14.41 6.47 -7.03
C LEU A 27 -15.13 7.68 -7.66
N GLY A 28 -15.21 7.78 -8.98
CA GLY A 28 -15.87 8.90 -9.67
C GLY A 28 -15.15 10.24 -9.53
N THR A 29 -13.82 10.22 -9.31
CA THR A 29 -12.98 11.41 -9.16
C THR A 29 -11.77 11.37 -10.10
N THR A 30 -10.86 12.32 -9.95
CA THR A 30 -9.61 12.39 -10.71
C THR A 30 -8.41 12.47 -9.79
N VAL A 31 -7.23 12.07 -10.29
CA VAL A 31 -5.97 12.28 -9.59
C VAL A 31 -5.69 13.79 -9.52
N GLY A 32 -5.25 14.25 -8.36
CA GLY A 32 -4.92 15.65 -8.09
C GLY A 32 -3.67 16.10 -8.85
N ASP A 33 -3.59 17.39 -9.07
CA ASP A 33 -2.49 18.00 -9.82
C ASP A 33 -1.27 18.18 -8.93
N SER A 34 -0.26 17.36 -9.19
CA SER A 34 1.06 17.43 -8.55
C SER A 34 2.15 16.95 -9.50
N VAL A 35 3.35 17.46 -9.28
CA VAL A 35 4.55 17.05 -10.02
C VAL A 35 5.53 16.41 -9.03
N VAL A 36 5.94 15.18 -9.34
CA VAL A 36 6.97 14.44 -8.62
C VAL A 36 8.11 14.18 -9.59
N ASN A 37 9.16 14.97 -9.48
CA ASN A 37 10.32 14.96 -10.36
C ASN A 37 11.61 14.76 -9.55
N ARG A 38 12.75 14.92 -10.22
CA ARG A 38 14.08 14.92 -9.61
C ARG A 38 14.86 16.17 -10.03
N PHE A 39 15.62 16.68 -9.09
CA PHE A 39 16.70 17.62 -9.41
C PHE A 39 17.82 16.92 -10.18
N ASN A 40 18.69 17.70 -10.82
CA ASN A 40 19.81 17.15 -11.62
C ASN A 40 20.77 16.27 -10.80
N ASN A 41 20.82 16.45 -9.49
CA ASN A 41 21.63 15.65 -8.56
C ASN A 41 20.91 14.35 -8.08
N GLY A 42 19.65 14.10 -8.54
CA GLY A 42 18.88 12.92 -8.21
C GLY A 42 17.94 13.06 -7.01
N GLU A 43 17.97 14.17 -6.29
CA GLU A 43 17.04 14.44 -5.18
C GLU A 43 15.60 14.57 -5.68
N VAL A 44 14.66 14.05 -4.90
CA VAL A 44 13.23 14.14 -5.23
C VAL A 44 12.71 15.56 -5.07
N GLN A 45 11.99 16.04 -6.05
CA GLN A 45 11.30 17.32 -6.06
C GLN A 45 9.79 17.09 -6.15
N VAL A 46 9.02 17.66 -5.22
CA VAL A 46 7.55 17.59 -5.22
C VAL A 46 6.97 18.99 -5.31
N MET A 47 5.96 19.17 -6.17
CA MET A 47 5.15 20.37 -6.24
C MET A 47 3.68 20.00 -6.30
N ILE A 48 2.87 20.61 -5.43
CA ILE A 48 1.40 20.47 -5.41
C ILE A 48 0.82 21.70 -6.11
N ASN A 49 0.09 21.50 -7.20
CA ASN A 49 -0.41 22.58 -8.06
C ASN A 49 -1.85 23.00 -7.75
N GLU A 50 -2.46 22.42 -6.71
CA GLU A 50 -3.82 22.79 -6.28
C GLU A 50 -3.91 23.01 -4.77
N SER A 51 -4.95 23.68 -4.31
CA SER A 51 -5.19 23.87 -2.89
C SER A 51 -5.68 22.58 -2.23
N VAL A 52 -4.95 22.12 -1.23
CA VAL A 52 -5.26 20.92 -0.44
C VAL A 52 -5.62 21.25 1.01
N ARG A 53 -5.73 22.54 1.35
CA ARG A 53 -6.06 22.99 2.69
C ARG A 53 -7.38 22.39 3.18
N GLY A 54 -7.31 21.69 4.32
CA GLY A 54 -8.47 21.06 4.95
C GLY A 54 -9.04 19.86 4.21
N LYS A 55 -8.35 19.36 3.17
CA LYS A 55 -8.74 18.15 2.42
C LYS A 55 -8.14 16.90 3.03
N ASP A 56 -8.80 15.77 2.81
CA ASP A 56 -8.33 14.45 3.16
C ASP A 56 -7.60 13.84 1.96
N ILE A 57 -6.30 13.67 2.09
CA ILE A 57 -5.38 13.29 1.03
C ILE A 57 -5.09 11.80 1.08
N PHE A 58 -5.16 11.15 -0.07
CA PHE A 58 -4.76 9.76 -0.29
C PHE A 58 -3.59 9.73 -1.26
N ILE A 59 -2.41 9.31 -0.81
CA ILE A 59 -1.21 9.17 -1.63
C ILE A 59 -1.08 7.70 -2.03
N VAL A 60 -1.29 7.38 -3.30
CA VAL A 60 -1.12 6.03 -3.83
C VAL A 60 0.33 5.86 -4.27
N GLN A 61 1.11 5.11 -3.50
CA GLN A 61 2.53 4.88 -3.77
C GLN A 61 2.99 3.51 -3.27
N PRO A 62 2.98 2.47 -4.12
CA PRO A 62 3.63 1.21 -3.80
C PRO A 62 5.13 1.43 -3.55
N THR A 63 5.67 0.83 -2.49
CA THR A 63 7.11 0.94 -2.17
C THR A 63 7.85 -0.32 -2.60
N CYS A 64 7.64 -0.74 -3.85
CA CYS A 64 8.21 -1.95 -4.46
C CYS A 64 9.02 -1.64 -5.71
N GLY A 65 9.45 -2.69 -6.40
CA GLY A 65 10.15 -2.61 -7.67
C GLY A 65 11.65 -2.39 -7.54
N PRO A 66 12.36 -2.06 -8.63
CA PRO A 66 13.81 -1.97 -8.60
C PRO A 66 14.32 -0.74 -7.83
N ILE A 67 13.47 0.28 -7.61
CA ILE A 67 13.83 1.57 -7.00
C ILE A 67 13.07 1.80 -5.68
N VAL A 68 13.04 0.79 -4.80
CA VAL A 68 12.32 0.85 -3.51
C VAL A 68 12.63 2.10 -2.71
N ASN A 69 13.90 2.47 -2.59
CA ASN A 69 14.35 3.62 -1.81
C ASN A 69 13.80 4.94 -2.38
N ASP A 70 13.78 5.06 -3.69
CA ASP A 70 13.26 6.24 -4.37
C ASP A 70 11.75 6.38 -4.15
N ASN A 71 11.00 5.27 -4.28
CA ASN A 71 9.57 5.26 -4.03
C ASN A 71 9.22 5.62 -2.57
N VAL A 72 10.05 5.19 -1.62
CA VAL A 72 9.93 5.57 -0.22
C VAL A 72 10.17 7.06 -0.04
N MET A 73 11.26 7.59 -0.61
CA MET A 73 11.59 9.02 -0.49
C MET A 73 10.54 9.91 -1.15
N GLU A 74 10.01 9.52 -2.31
CA GLU A 74 8.89 10.22 -2.93
C GLU A 74 7.69 10.30 -1.98
N LEU A 75 7.28 9.17 -1.38
CA LEU A 75 6.17 9.13 -0.45
C LEU A 75 6.38 10.03 0.77
N LEU A 76 7.57 9.99 1.37
CA LEU A 76 7.90 10.81 2.55
C LEU A 76 7.88 12.31 2.22
N ILE A 77 8.46 12.71 1.09
CA ILE A 77 8.52 14.12 0.68
C ILE A 77 7.12 14.62 0.27
N MET A 78 6.32 13.78 -0.41
CA MET A 78 4.91 14.10 -0.69
C MET A 78 4.12 14.32 0.60
N ALA A 79 4.27 13.42 1.59
CA ALA A 79 3.59 13.55 2.88
C ALA A 79 3.94 14.87 3.58
N ASP A 80 5.23 15.24 3.64
CA ASP A 80 5.68 16.51 4.22
C ASP A 80 5.10 17.70 3.45
N ALA A 81 5.05 17.65 2.12
CA ALA A 81 4.47 18.71 1.29
C ALA A 81 2.99 18.91 1.61
N PHE A 82 2.19 17.83 1.70
CA PHE A 82 0.76 17.92 2.06
C PHE A 82 0.56 18.41 3.49
N LYS A 83 1.36 17.95 4.44
CA LYS A 83 1.35 18.43 5.83
C LYS A 83 1.58 19.95 5.89
N ARG A 84 2.59 20.46 5.17
CA ARG A 84 2.90 21.89 5.09
C ARG A 84 1.84 22.70 4.34
N ALA A 85 1.14 22.07 3.39
CA ALA A 85 0.02 22.67 2.68
C ALA A 85 -1.30 22.65 3.48
N SER A 86 -1.27 22.24 4.75
CA SER A 86 -2.41 22.20 5.68
C SER A 86 -3.50 21.20 5.25
N ALA A 87 -3.14 20.05 4.69
CA ALA A 87 -4.06 18.93 4.54
C ALA A 87 -4.64 18.54 5.91
N ASN A 88 -5.89 18.05 5.94
CA ASN A 88 -6.55 17.62 7.17
C ASN A 88 -6.04 16.26 7.61
N HIS A 89 -6.16 15.26 6.75
CA HIS A 89 -5.62 13.92 6.94
C HIS A 89 -4.77 13.52 5.74
N ILE A 90 -3.72 12.73 5.99
CA ILE A 90 -2.84 12.21 4.95
C ILE A 90 -2.79 10.68 5.10
N THR A 91 -3.45 9.99 4.18
CA THR A 91 -3.47 8.53 4.12
C THR A 91 -2.46 8.04 3.09
N ALA A 92 -1.52 7.21 3.52
CA ALA A 92 -0.63 6.50 2.60
C ALA A 92 -1.29 5.20 2.15
N VAL A 93 -1.61 5.09 0.86
CA VAL A 93 -2.08 3.86 0.21
C VAL A 93 -0.86 3.17 -0.39
N ILE A 94 -0.38 2.13 0.30
CA ILE A 94 0.86 1.42 -0.01
C ILE A 94 0.51 -0.04 -0.35
N PRO A 95 0.08 -0.35 -1.58
CA PRO A 95 -0.32 -1.71 -1.97
C PRO A 95 0.76 -2.77 -1.72
N TYR A 96 2.02 -2.38 -1.83
CA TYR A 96 3.16 -3.19 -1.42
C TYR A 96 4.02 -2.41 -0.43
N TYR A 97 4.11 -2.90 0.82
CA TYR A 97 4.90 -2.29 1.88
C TYR A 97 6.35 -2.77 1.81
N GLY A 98 7.24 -1.89 1.38
CA GLY A 98 8.68 -2.17 1.29
C GLY A 98 9.30 -2.43 2.65
N TYR A 99 10.42 -3.20 2.66
CA TYR A 99 11.13 -3.59 3.89
C TYR A 99 10.35 -4.46 4.88
N ALA A 100 9.13 -4.90 4.54
CA ALA A 100 8.30 -5.75 5.39
C ALA A 100 8.97 -7.08 5.78
N ARG A 101 9.95 -7.57 5.00
CA ARG A 101 10.71 -8.79 5.30
C ARG A 101 11.65 -8.66 6.50
N GLN A 102 11.93 -7.41 6.93
CA GLN A 102 12.76 -7.10 8.09
C GLN A 102 11.91 -6.64 9.27
N ASP A 103 10.94 -7.48 9.65
CA ASP A 103 9.98 -7.24 10.74
C ASP A 103 10.50 -7.66 12.10
N ARG A 104 11.58 -8.43 12.14
CA ARG A 104 12.22 -8.94 13.35
C ARG A 104 13.71 -9.17 13.14
N LYS A 105 14.45 -9.24 14.23
CA LYS A 105 15.85 -9.70 14.19
C LYS A 105 15.87 -11.22 14.10
N ALA A 106 16.43 -11.77 13.03
CA ALA A 106 16.73 -13.20 12.90
C ALA A 106 18.08 -13.54 13.55
N ARG A 107 18.99 -12.56 13.59
CA ARG A 107 20.33 -12.67 14.20
C ARG A 107 20.64 -11.42 15.02
N GLY A 108 21.67 -11.51 15.86
CA GLY A 108 22.18 -10.33 16.57
C GLY A 108 22.67 -9.24 15.62
N ARG A 109 22.48 -7.97 15.99
CA ARG A 109 22.95 -6.78 15.27
C ARG A 109 22.24 -6.49 13.93
N GLU A 110 21.11 -7.13 13.66
CA GLU A 110 20.25 -6.82 12.51
C GLU A 110 19.29 -5.68 12.86
N PRO A 111 18.87 -4.88 11.86
CA PRO A 111 17.84 -3.87 12.04
C PRO A 111 16.44 -4.50 12.08
N ILE A 112 15.46 -3.70 12.48
CA ILE A 112 14.03 -3.95 12.25
C ILE A 112 13.55 -2.84 11.30
N THR A 113 13.85 -2.99 10.01
CA THR A 113 13.63 -1.92 9.04
C THR A 113 12.14 -1.65 8.79
N ALA A 114 11.27 -2.66 8.95
CA ALA A 114 9.83 -2.47 8.88
C ALA A 114 9.32 -1.47 9.94
N LYS A 115 9.92 -1.47 11.15
CA LYS A 115 9.61 -0.47 12.20
C LYS A 115 10.17 0.91 11.87
N LEU A 116 11.42 0.96 11.39
CA LEU A 116 12.01 2.22 10.94
C LEU A 116 11.14 2.91 9.87
N MET A 117 10.62 2.15 8.92
CA MET A 117 9.72 2.66 7.89
C MET A 117 8.43 3.22 8.47
N ALA A 118 7.84 2.54 9.46
CA ALA A 118 6.66 3.04 10.16
C ALA A 118 6.93 4.40 10.83
N ASP A 119 8.04 4.52 11.56
CA ASP A 119 8.43 5.75 12.24
C ASP A 119 8.68 6.90 11.24
N LEU A 120 9.31 6.63 10.11
CA LEU A 120 9.54 7.65 9.07
C LEU A 120 8.23 8.15 8.46
N LEU A 121 7.28 7.25 8.16
CA LEU A 121 5.98 7.61 7.63
C LEU A 121 5.19 8.50 8.60
N GLU A 122 5.13 8.13 9.88
CA GLU A 122 4.47 8.93 10.91
C GLU A 122 5.14 10.30 11.08
N THR A 123 6.48 10.34 11.10
CA THR A 123 7.26 11.58 11.20
C THR A 123 7.00 12.51 10.03
N ALA A 124 6.92 11.98 8.81
CA ALA A 124 6.62 12.74 7.60
C ALA A 124 5.22 13.36 7.62
N GLY A 125 4.31 12.83 8.44
CA GLY A 125 2.96 13.39 8.60
C GLY A 125 1.84 12.50 8.12
N ILE A 126 2.11 11.23 7.80
CA ILE A 126 1.08 10.25 7.52
C ILE A 126 0.24 10.04 8.78
N THR A 127 -1.09 10.10 8.62
CA THR A 127 -2.07 9.94 9.71
C THR A 127 -2.84 8.62 9.64
N ARG A 128 -2.72 7.88 8.54
CA ARG A 128 -3.31 6.55 8.31
C ARG A 128 -2.52 5.82 7.23
N VAL A 129 -2.43 4.51 7.34
CA VAL A 129 -1.85 3.64 6.30
C VAL A 129 -2.89 2.63 5.84
N VAL A 130 -2.96 2.41 4.53
CA VAL A 130 -3.71 1.32 3.89
C VAL A 130 -2.72 0.47 3.10
N THR A 131 -2.71 -0.83 3.31
CA THR A 131 -1.82 -1.76 2.59
C THR A 131 -2.52 -3.08 2.29
N ILE A 132 -1.94 -3.86 1.37
CA ILE A 132 -2.45 -5.17 0.98
C ILE A 132 -1.39 -6.23 1.30
N ASP A 133 -1.82 -7.38 1.85
CA ASP A 133 -0.99 -8.59 2.05
C ASP A 133 0.39 -8.32 2.65
N LEU A 134 0.45 -7.82 3.87
CA LEU A 134 1.72 -7.68 4.60
C LEU A 134 2.49 -9.00 4.66
N HIS A 135 3.80 -8.91 4.58
CA HIS A 135 4.69 -10.05 4.81
C HIS A 135 4.41 -10.74 6.17
N ALA A 136 4.14 -9.94 7.20
CA ALA A 136 3.81 -10.38 8.54
C ALA A 136 2.75 -9.45 9.13
N ALA A 137 1.61 -9.99 9.56
CA ALA A 137 0.46 -9.20 10.03
C ALA A 137 0.79 -8.34 11.26
N GLN A 138 1.75 -8.76 12.09
CA GLN A 138 2.18 -8.01 13.28
C GLN A 138 2.84 -6.65 12.97
N ILE A 139 3.24 -6.38 11.71
CA ILE A 139 3.79 -5.08 11.29
C ILE A 139 2.79 -3.96 11.56
N GLN A 140 1.47 -4.22 11.49
CA GLN A 140 0.46 -3.24 11.88
C GLN A 140 0.66 -2.69 13.30
N GLY A 141 1.22 -3.48 14.20
CA GLY A 141 1.54 -3.05 15.56
C GLY A 141 2.77 -2.14 15.68
N PHE A 142 3.49 -1.87 14.59
CA PHE A 142 4.61 -0.92 14.57
C PHE A 142 4.16 0.53 14.43
N PHE A 143 2.88 0.73 14.07
CA PHE A 143 2.29 2.04 13.87
C PHE A 143 1.52 2.50 15.10
N ASN A 144 1.61 3.81 15.42
CA ASN A 144 0.79 4.47 16.44
C ASN A 144 -0.42 5.19 15.82
N ILE A 145 -0.59 5.06 14.52
CA ILE A 145 -1.70 5.61 13.73
C ILE A 145 -2.60 4.48 13.21
N PRO A 146 -3.84 4.78 12.79
CA PRO A 146 -4.71 3.80 12.14
C PRO A 146 -4.04 3.11 10.96
N PHE A 147 -4.18 1.78 10.91
CA PHE A 147 -3.56 0.94 9.91
C PHE A 147 -4.57 -0.08 9.37
N ASP A 148 -4.85 -0.02 8.08
CA ASP A 148 -5.76 -0.94 7.40
C ASP A 148 -4.97 -1.97 6.60
N HIS A 149 -4.92 -3.19 7.10
CA HIS A 149 -4.34 -4.34 6.40
C HIS A 149 -5.43 -5.08 5.64
N MET A 150 -5.48 -4.90 4.32
CA MET A 150 -6.48 -5.52 3.46
C MET A 150 -5.95 -6.85 2.90
N PRO A 151 -6.68 -7.96 3.03
CA PRO A 151 -6.29 -9.22 2.40
C PRO A 151 -6.63 -9.19 0.90
N GLY A 152 -5.67 -9.56 0.05
CA GLY A 152 -5.86 -9.73 -1.40
C GLY A 152 -6.57 -11.04 -1.78
N GLY A 153 -6.63 -11.99 -0.83
CA GLY A 153 -7.24 -13.30 -1.05
C GLY A 153 -8.65 -13.28 -1.64
N PRO A 154 -9.59 -12.49 -1.12
CA PRO A 154 -10.96 -12.40 -1.68
C PRO A 154 -10.99 -12.02 -3.16
N LEU A 155 -10.20 -11.01 -3.57
CA LEU A 155 -10.10 -10.61 -4.98
C LEU A 155 -9.53 -11.73 -5.86
N MET A 156 -8.49 -12.41 -5.37
CA MET A 156 -7.92 -13.58 -6.06
C MET A 156 -8.93 -14.71 -6.19
N ALA A 157 -9.74 -14.97 -5.17
CA ALA A 157 -10.78 -15.98 -5.20
C ALA A 157 -11.86 -15.66 -6.24
N GLU A 158 -12.33 -14.42 -6.30
CA GLU A 158 -13.29 -13.97 -7.32
C GLU A 158 -12.71 -14.10 -8.74
N TYR A 159 -11.47 -13.71 -8.95
CA TYR A 159 -10.80 -13.87 -10.23
C TYR A 159 -10.68 -15.33 -10.65
N ILE A 160 -10.25 -16.22 -9.76
CA ILE A 160 -10.16 -17.66 -10.03
C ILE A 160 -11.54 -18.23 -10.36
N LYS A 161 -12.57 -17.84 -9.60
CA LYS A 161 -13.96 -18.27 -9.85
C LYS A 161 -14.43 -17.86 -11.25
N SER A 162 -14.08 -16.66 -11.72
CA SER A 162 -14.45 -16.18 -13.05
C SER A 162 -13.83 -16.99 -14.19
N LYS A 163 -12.77 -17.76 -13.94
CA LYS A 163 -12.10 -18.61 -14.93
C LYS A 163 -12.82 -19.94 -15.17
N ASN A 164 -13.79 -20.31 -14.32
CA ASN A 164 -14.55 -21.56 -14.40
C ASN A 164 -13.68 -22.81 -14.59
N LEU A 165 -12.55 -22.88 -13.87
CA LEU A 165 -11.63 -24.00 -13.94
C LEU A 165 -12.22 -25.23 -13.24
N GLU A 166 -12.05 -26.42 -13.85
CA GLU A 166 -12.38 -27.70 -13.25
C GLU A 166 -11.13 -28.34 -12.63
N ASP A 167 -11.32 -29.19 -11.64
CA ASP A 167 -10.26 -30.00 -10.98
C ASP A 167 -9.01 -29.21 -10.51
N MET A 168 -9.26 -28.05 -9.87
CA MET A 168 -8.18 -27.20 -9.38
C MET A 168 -7.51 -27.79 -8.14
N VAL A 169 -6.17 -27.67 -8.10
CA VAL A 169 -5.34 -27.96 -6.93
C VAL A 169 -4.66 -26.68 -6.44
N VAL A 170 -4.75 -26.41 -5.15
CA VAL A 170 -4.07 -25.28 -4.53
C VAL A 170 -2.79 -25.77 -3.87
N ILE A 171 -1.66 -25.21 -4.32
CA ILE A 171 -0.33 -25.59 -3.83
C ILE A 171 0.33 -24.36 -3.18
N SER A 172 0.88 -24.51 -1.97
CA SER A 172 1.73 -23.49 -1.36
C SER A 172 3.17 -23.69 -1.80
N PRO A 173 3.88 -22.65 -2.28
CA PRO A 173 5.28 -22.76 -2.70
C PRO A 173 6.25 -22.91 -1.51
N ASP A 174 5.83 -22.50 -0.30
CA ASP A 174 6.63 -22.53 0.91
C ASP A 174 5.76 -22.63 2.18
N LEU A 175 6.39 -22.75 3.34
CA LEU A 175 5.68 -22.81 4.62
C LEU A 175 4.91 -21.52 4.95
N GLY A 176 5.41 -20.38 4.53
CA GLY A 176 4.78 -19.09 4.75
C GLY A 176 3.48 -18.88 3.98
N GLY A 177 3.33 -19.57 2.84
CA GLY A 177 2.12 -19.51 2.00
C GLY A 177 1.00 -20.47 2.43
N VAL A 178 1.27 -21.44 3.32
CA VAL A 178 0.32 -22.53 3.67
C VAL A 178 -1.02 -21.99 4.19
N SER A 179 -1.01 -20.97 5.04
CA SER A 179 -2.26 -20.40 5.58
C SER A 179 -3.12 -19.76 4.49
N ARG A 180 -2.52 -19.06 3.52
CA ARG A 180 -3.21 -18.46 2.36
C ARG A 180 -3.75 -19.54 1.41
N ALA A 181 -2.93 -20.55 1.12
CA ALA A 181 -3.38 -21.68 0.30
C ALA A 181 -4.55 -22.44 0.95
N ARG A 182 -4.49 -22.66 2.28
CA ARG A 182 -5.58 -23.28 3.03
C ARG A 182 -6.84 -22.43 3.02
N TRP A 183 -6.71 -21.11 3.20
CA TRP A 183 -7.84 -20.20 3.14
C TRP A 183 -8.49 -20.25 1.75
N LEU A 184 -7.71 -20.17 0.66
CA LEU A 184 -8.25 -20.23 -0.70
C LEU A 184 -8.94 -21.57 -0.98
N SER A 185 -8.36 -22.69 -0.55
CA SER A 185 -8.98 -24.02 -0.72
C SER A 185 -10.25 -24.22 0.10
N SER A 186 -10.43 -23.47 1.20
CA SER A 186 -11.66 -23.51 2.00
C SER A 186 -12.78 -22.63 1.45
N THR A 187 -12.51 -21.79 0.44
CA THR A 187 -13.52 -20.99 -0.24
C THR A 187 -14.28 -21.88 -1.24
N ASN A 188 -15.58 -21.60 -1.48
CA ASN A 188 -16.39 -22.33 -2.46
C ASN A 188 -15.92 -22.16 -3.93
N VAL A 189 -14.76 -21.55 -4.13
CA VAL A 189 -14.12 -21.38 -5.44
C VAL A 189 -13.46 -22.67 -5.91
N VAL A 190 -12.97 -23.49 -4.98
CA VAL A 190 -12.31 -24.76 -5.29
C VAL A 190 -13.27 -25.91 -5.00
N ARG A 191 -13.87 -26.48 -6.04
CA ARG A 191 -14.68 -27.69 -5.95
C ARG A 191 -13.77 -28.89 -5.79
N ASN A 192 -13.61 -29.50 -4.67
CA ASN A 192 -12.65 -30.57 -4.35
C ASN A 192 -11.21 -30.10 -4.06
N PRO A 193 -10.96 -29.44 -2.93
CA PRO A 193 -9.61 -29.00 -2.62
C PRO A 193 -8.71 -30.18 -2.20
N ALA A 194 -7.84 -30.65 -3.09
CA ALA A 194 -6.71 -31.45 -2.71
C ALA A 194 -5.62 -30.52 -2.17
N LEU A 195 -5.39 -30.53 -0.87
CA LEU A 195 -4.29 -29.79 -0.24
C LEU A 195 -3.06 -30.69 -0.22
N LEU A 196 -2.15 -30.53 -1.17
CA LEU A 196 -0.83 -31.15 -1.10
C LEU A 196 -0.03 -30.44 0.02
N ARG A 197 0.26 -31.18 1.09
CA ARG A 197 1.27 -30.79 2.09
C ARG A 197 2.62 -31.20 1.51
N LEU A 198 3.48 -30.24 1.25
CA LEU A 198 4.91 -30.45 1.08
C LEU A 198 5.56 -30.62 2.44
#